data_eacd72aa9d2cde340d8b59f0ef424bb2
#
_entry.id   eacd72aa9d2cde340d8b59f0ef424bb2
#
_cell.length_a   1.000
_cell.length_b   1.000
_cell.length_c   1.000
_cell.angle_alpha   90.00
_cell.angle_beta   90.00
_cell.angle_gamma   90.00
#
_symmetry.space_group_name_H-M   'P 1'
#
loop_
_entity.id
_entity.type
_entity.pdbx_description
1 polymer ?
#
loop_
_entity_poly.entity_id
_entity_poly.type
_entity_poly.pdbx_seq_one_letter_code
_entity_poly.pdbx_strand_id
1 'polypeptide(L)'
;VPDPAIFRQISSKPQVHLTAFAQILPARADMSSTTQVSFMTDVSAEAPNVADIRAEYAALIQRKRLYGGALLAVFVAMMVAGFRVADDRNAGSFSDGFTRIFDYPGEVLSEATEKAAQLPGHVMTFFPALVETLNIAAAATLLGAIAGTVLSLLATRGLARWPSLIPLFRRVLDICRAIPEIVIALVLIFLLGGGPVPAMIAIAIHTAGALGKLFSEVNENASLKPVEGLSSVGASWAQRMVLGVFPQVGPNYVSYALLRFEINIRASAILGFVGAGGIGYELRNAMSWGQGRYDEAAAIFLLLFLTIVLVDQLSGKLRDRLTYGAQS
;
A
#
# COMPACT_ATOMS: atom_id res chain seq x y z
N VAL A 1 12.50 -12.27 -31.41
CA VAL A 1 11.69 -11.81 -32.55
C VAL A 1 10.36 -11.37 -31.94
N PRO A 2 10.06 -10.07 -31.96
CA PRO A 2 8.77 -9.61 -31.40
C PRO A 2 7.63 -9.92 -32.40
N ASP A 3 6.51 -10.34 -31.82
CA ASP A 3 5.29 -10.76 -32.47
C ASP A 3 4.70 -9.65 -33.40
N PRO A 4 4.45 -9.93 -34.68
CA PRO A 4 3.88 -8.97 -35.63
C PRO A 4 2.44 -8.53 -35.31
N ALA A 5 1.78 -9.12 -34.31
CA ALA A 5 0.43 -8.72 -33.85
C ALA A 5 0.42 -7.35 -33.14
N ILE A 6 1.52 -6.91 -32.56
CA ILE A 6 1.61 -5.62 -31.84
C ILE A 6 1.61 -4.43 -32.82
N PHE A 7 2.09 -4.62 -34.05
CA PHE A 7 2.13 -3.55 -35.06
C PHE A 7 0.76 -3.22 -35.69
N ARG A 8 -0.20 -4.13 -35.64
CA ARG A 8 -1.55 -3.89 -36.20
C ARG A 8 -2.46 -3.08 -35.26
N GLN A 9 -2.15 -3.03 -33.96
CA GLN A 9 -2.97 -2.32 -33.00
C GLN A 9 -2.67 -0.81 -32.90
N ILE A 10 -1.55 -0.35 -33.46
CA ILE A 10 -1.16 1.07 -33.45
C ILE A 10 -1.74 1.83 -34.66
N SER A 11 -2.15 1.13 -35.72
CA SER A 11 -2.68 1.72 -36.95
C SER A 11 -4.19 1.97 -36.96
N SER A 12 -4.94 1.65 -35.88
CA SER A 12 -6.41 1.73 -35.88
C SER A 12 -7.00 2.71 -34.86
N LYS A 13 -6.27 3.72 -34.39
CA LYS A 13 -6.87 4.78 -33.56
C LYS A 13 -7.26 5.98 -34.43
N PRO A 14 -8.52 6.45 -34.31
CA PRO A 14 -9.03 7.53 -35.15
C PRO A 14 -8.39 8.86 -34.78
N GLN A 15 -8.27 9.72 -35.80
CA GLN A 15 -7.83 11.11 -35.73
C GLN A 15 -8.56 11.86 -34.61
N VAL A 16 -7.83 12.25 -33.57
CA VAL A 16 -8.33 13.09 -32.48
C VAL A 16 -8.14 14.55 -32.91
N HIS A 17 -9.26 15.16 -33.26
CA HIS A 17 -9.58 16.59 -33.13
C HIS A 17 -8.52 17.67 -33.35
N LEU A 18 -8.38 18.09 -34.59
CA LEU A 18 -7.76 19.37 -34.99
C LEU A 18 -8.78 20.53 -34.97
N THR A 19 -9.91 20.43 -34.27
CA THR A 19 -10.99 21.44 -34.25
C THR A 19 -11.03 22.33 -33.00
N ALA A 20 -10.08 22.20 -32.06
CA ALA A 20 -10.09 22.99 -30.83
C ALA A 20 -9.21 24.28 -30.86
N PHE A 21 -8.61 24.63 -32.01
CA PHE A 21 -7.76 25.83 -32.10
C PHE A 21 -8.33 26.99 -32.91
N ALA A 22 -9.58 26.89 -33.36
CA ALA A 22 -10.24 27.91 -34.22
C ALA A 22 -11.11 28.92 -33.48
N GLN A 23 -11.11 28.98 -32.16
CA GLN A 23 -12.02 29.84 -31.37
C GLN A 23 -11.35 30.93 -30.51
N ILE A 24 -10.06 31.23 -30.72
CA ILE A 24 -9.43 32.36 -30.03
C ILE A 24 -8.78 33.30 -31.09
N LEU A 25 -9.64 33.98 -31.85
CA LEU A 25 -9.23 35.20 -32.58
C LEU A 25 -10.34 36.25 -32.41
N PRO A 26 -10.03 37.42 -31.88
CA PRO A 26 -10.99 38.53 -31.87
C PRO A 26 -11.19 39.07 -33.25
N ALA A 27 -12.44 39.33 -33.59
CA ALA A 27 -12.86 39.92 -34.84
C ALA A 27 -12.42 41.41 -34.97
N ARG A 28 -12.01 41.77 -36.17
CA ARG A 28 -11.82 43.10 -36.75
C ARG A 28 -10.53 43.86 -36.38
N ALA A 29 -9.61 43.84 -37.33
CA ALA A 29 -8.81 45.03 -37.70
C ALA A 29 -8.59 45.02 -39.23
N ASP A 30 -8.68 46.19 -39.80
CA ASP A 30 -8.72 46.56 -41.21
C ASP A 30 -7.69 45.89 -42.13
N MET A 31 -8.20 45.45 -43.29
CA MET A 31 -7.38 45.02 -44.44
C MET A 31 -7.03 46.25 -45.31
N SER A 32 -5.83 46.83 -45.12
CA SER A 32 -5.12 47.51 -46.19
C SER A 32 -3.64 47.74 -45.83
N SER A 33 -2.87 46.72 -45.99
CA SER A 33 -1.43 46.83 -46.36
C SER A 33 -0.88 45.41 -46.66
N THR A 34 -0.47 45.29 -47.91
CA THR A 34 0.18 44.14 -48.48
C THR A 34 1.54 43.95 -47.78
N THR A 35 1.53 43.19 -46.69
CA THR A 35 2.79 42.60 -46.19
C THR A 35 2.64 41.10 -46.38
N GLN A 36 3.17 40.61 -47.46
CA GLN A 36 3.38 39.16 -47.62
C GLN A 36 4.24 38.71 -46.45
N VAL A 37 3.58 38.17 -45.43
CA VAL A 37 4.21 37.34 -44.44
C VAL A 37 4.59 36.03 -45.16
N SER A 38 5.83 35.96 -45.55
CA SER A 38 6.44 34.72 -46.02
C SER A 38 6.48 33.74 -44.82
N PHE A 39 5.33 33.17 -44.49
CA PHE A 39 5.23 31.98 -43.70
C PHE A 39 5.26 30.85 -44.70
N MET A 40 6.40 30.37 -45.00
CA MET A 40 6.62 28.97 -45.37
C MET A 40 8.00 28.74 -45.95
N THR A 41 8.44 27.62 -45.61
CA THR A 41 9.55 26.89 -46.19
C THR A 41 10.86 27.06 -45.45
N ASP A 42 10.88 26.50 -44.24
CA ASP A 42 12.03 25.73 -43.81
C ASP A 42 11.58 24.58 -42.88
N VAL A 43 10.66 23.77 -43.34
CA VAL A 43 10.41 22.43 -42.80
C VAL A 43 10.76 21.43 -43.92
N SER A 44 11.91 21.55 -44.48
CA SER A 44 12.65 20.40 -44.98
C SER A 44 13.36 19.74 -43.79
N ALA A 45 12.59 19.32 -42.78
CA ALA A 45 13.08 18.31 -41.88
C ALA A 45 13.25 17.05 -42.76
N GLU A 46 14.43 16.87 -43.27
CA GLU A 46 14.89 15.66 -43.93
C GLU A 46 14.43 14.51 -43.06
N ALA A 47 13.59 13.61 -43.60
CA ALA A 47 13.08 12.48 -42.84
C ALA A 47 14.30 11.76 -42.24
N PRO A 48 14.35 11.56 -40.92
CA PRO A 48 15.54 11.06 -40.24
C PRO A 48 15.95 9.75 -40.89
N ASN A 49 17.21 9.68 -41.36
CA ASN A 49 17.73 8.52 -42.02
C ASN A 49 17.60 7.30 -41.09
N VAL A 50 17.06 6.20 -41.61
CA VAL A 50 16.87 4.97 -40.84
C VAL A 50 18.19 4.48 -40.22
N ALA A 51 19.32 4.80 -40.86
CA ALA A 51 20.65 4.48 -40.33
C ALA A 51 20.97 5.29 -39.07
N ASP A 52 20.60 6.58 -39.02
CA ASP A 52 20.85 7.45 -37.86
C ASP A 52 19.98 7.04 -36.65
N ILE A 53 18.72 6.71 -36.91
CA ILE A 53 17.80 6.19 -35.86
C ILE A 53 18.34 4.86 -35.27
N ARG A 54 18.86 3.98 -36.12
CA ARG A 54 19.47 2.72 -35.65
C ARG A 54 20.75 2.95 -34.86
N ALA A 55 21.59 3.89 -35.27
CA ALA A 55 22.80 4.24 -34.54
C ALA A 55 22.48 4.85 -33.16
N GLU A 56 21.53 5.77 -33.11
CA GLU A 56 21.06 6.37 -31.84
C GLU A 56 20.45 5.31 -30.90
N TYR A 57 19.61 4.44 -31.44
CA TYR A 57 19.03 3.32 -30.66
C TYR A 57 20.10 2.36 -30.15
N ALA A 58 21.10 2.01 -30.97
CA ALA A 58 22.21 1.17 -30.54
C ALA A 58 23.04 1.83 -29.43
N ALA A 59 23.31 3.14 -29.53
CA ALA A 59 24.00 3.91 -28.49
C ALA A 59 23.20 3.95 -27.18
N LEU A 60 21.85 4.13 -27.24
CA LEU A 60 20.96 4.10 -26.06
C LEU A 60 20.98 2.72 -25.38
N ILE A 61 20.93 1.63 -26.17
CA ILE A 61 21.01 0.26 -25.62
C ILE A 61 22.36 0.02 -24.96
N GLN A 62 23.45 0.43 -25.60
CA GLN A 62 24.79 0.28 -25.04
C GLN A 62 24.94 1.05 -23.71
N ARG A 63 24.46 2.28 -23.69
CA ARG A 63 24.43 3.12 -22.46
C ARG A 63 23.60 2.47 -21.35
N LYS A 64 22.40 1.97 -21.68
CA LYS A 64 21.53 1.25 -20.72
C LYS A 64 22.21 -0.01 -20.18
N ARG A 65 22.90 -0.79 -21.03
CA ARG A 65 23.65 -1.98 -20.59
C ARG A 65 24.82 -1.60 -19.68
N LEU A 66 25.53 -0.52 -19.98
CA LEU A 66 26.66 -0.05 -19.19
C LEU A 66 26.20 0.44 -17.80
N TYR A 67 25.15 1.27 -17.76
CA TYR A 67 24.59 1.69 -16.47
C TYR A 67 23.96 0.53 -15.69
N GLY A 68 23.26 -0.38 -16.37
CA GLY A 68 22.71 -1.57 -15.75
C GLY A 68 23.80 -2.49 -15.19
N GLY A 69 24.89 -2.68 -15.95
CA GLY A 69 26.06 -3.44 -15.50
C GLY A 69 26.78 -2.80 -14.30
N ALA A 70 26.97 -1.48 -14.35
CA ALA A 70 27.56 -0.74 -13.24
C ALA A 70 26.70 -0.82 -11.97
N LEU A 71 25.38 -0.65 -12.11
CA LEU A 71 24.44 -0.78 -10.98
C LEU A 71 24.47 -2.19 -10.38
N LEU A 72 24.49 -3.21 -11.26
CA LEU A 72 24.60 -4.61 -10.82
C LEU A 72 25.92 -4.87 -10.08
N ALA A 73 27.03 -4.33 -10.59
CA ALA A 73 28.33 -4.47 -9.95
C ALA A 73 28.35 -3.81 -8.56
N VAL A 74 27.80 -2.61 -8.43
CA VAL A 74 27.64 -1.93 -7.12
C VAL A 74 26.77 -2.76 -6.18
N PHE A 75 25.65 -3.28 -6.67
CA PHE A 75 24.75 -4.12 -5.87
C PHE A 75 25.47 -5.39 -5.37
N VAL A 76 26.19 -6.10 -6.25
CA VAL A 76 26.96 -7.29 -5.88
C VAL A 76 28.08 -6.93 -4.87
N ALA A 77 28.77 -5.81 -5.07
CA ALA A 77 29.80 -5.36 -4.15
C ALA A 77 29.22 -5.05 -2.75
N MET A 78 28.06 -4.39 -2.70
CA MET A 78 27.34 -4.14 -1.43
C MET A 78 26.89 -5.43 -0.75
N MET A 79 26.39 -6.40 -1.53
CA MET A 79 26.01 -7.72 -1.01
C MET A 79 27.22 -8.44 -0.39
N VAL A 80 28.34 -8.52 -1.11
CA VAL A 80 29.57 -9.14 -0.61
C VAL A 80 30.10 -8.43 0.63
N ALA A 81 30.08 -7.10 0.64
CA ALA A 81 30.49 -6.33 1.82
C ALA A 81 29.55 -6.60 3.01
N GLY A 82 28.23 -6.67 2.78
CA GLY A 82 27.24 -7.00 3.80
C GLY A 82 27.46 -8.37 4.41
N PHE A 83 27.73 -9.40 3.59
CA PHE A 83 28.04 -10.75 4.08
C PHE A 83 29.31 -10.79 4.93
N ARG A 84 30.39 -10.10 4.52
CA ARG A 84 31.61 -10.03 5.31
C ARG A 84 31.39 -9.37 6.67
N VAL A 85 30.64 -8.26 6.71
CA VAL A 85 30.30 -7.59 7.97
C VAL A 85 29.43 -8.48 8.87
N ALA A 86 28.52 -9.27 8.29
CA ALA A 86 27.70 -10.22 9.05
C ALA A 86 28.54 -11.34 9.67
N ASP A 87 29.47 -11.91 8.91
CA ASP A 87 30.40 -12.94 9.41
C ASP A 87 31.32 -12.39 10.52
N ASP A 88 31.87 -11.19 10.34
CA ASP A 88 32.75 -10.55 11.34
C ASP A 88 32.03 -10.23 12.67
N ARG A 89 30.72 -9.99 12.62
CA ARG A 89 29.89 -9.68 13.81
C ARG A 89 29.35 -10.90 14.54
N ASN A 90 29.79 -12.09 14.20
CA ASN A 90 29.39 -13.34 14.82
C ASN A 90 27.87 -13.61 14.74
N ALA A 91 27.26 -13.15 13.66
CA ALA A 91 25.83 -13.39 13.35
C ALA A 91 25.54 -14.85 12.94
N GLY A 92 26.54 -15.75 13.10
CA GLY A 92 26.56 -17.10 12.56
C GLY A 92 27.02 -17.10 11.09
N SER A 93 27.75 -18.13 10.66
CA SER A 93 28.11 -18.29 9.26
C SER A 93 26.81 -18.42 8.43
N PHE A 94 26.70 -17.62 7.36
CA PHE A 94 25.54 -17.70 6.45
C PHE A 94 25.38 -19.11 5.88
N SER A 95 26.50 -19.82 5.60
CA SER A 95 26.51 -21.20 5.15
C SER A 95 25.92 -22.16 6.17
N ASP A 96 26.28 -22.00 7.46
CA ASP A 96 25.75 -22.83 8.55
C ASP A 96 24.28 -22.50 8.85
N GLY A 97 23.91 -21.21 8.78
CA GLY A 97 22.52 -20.77 8.92
C GLY A 97 21.64 -21.31 7.79
N PHE A 98 22.15 -21.34 6.56
CA PHE A 98 21.40 -21.88 5.40
C PHE A 98 21.16 -23.38 5.53
N THR A 99 22.11 -24.15 6.04
CA THR A 99 21.93 -25.59 6.27
C THR A 99 20.93 -25.89 7.38
N ARG A 100 20.81 -25.00 8.38
CA ARG A 100 19.92 -25.14 9.53
C ARG A 100 18.57 -24.46 9.39
N ILE A 101 18.30 -23.82 8.25
CA ILE A 101 17.04 -23.03 8.05
C ILE A 101 15.78 -23.90 8.21
N PHE A 102 15.88 -25.20 7.96
CA PHE A 102 14.78 -26.14 8.07
C PHE A 102 14.78 -26.93 9.38
N ASP A 103 15.79 -26.80 10.24
CA ASP A 103 15.87 -27.57 11.49
C ASP A 103 14.67 -27.23 12.38
N TYR A 104 14.49 -25.92 12.69
CA TYR A 104 13.37 -25.48 13.54
C TYR A 104 11.97 -25.77 12.93
N PRO A 105 11.69 -25.44 11.67
CA PRO A 105 10.43 -25.86 11.06
C PRO A 105 10.24 -27.39 11.05
N GLY A 106 11.31 -28.14 10.88
CA GLY A 106 11.30 -29.59 10.92
C GLY A 106 10.94 -30.14 12.32
N GLU A 107 11.55 -29.58 13.38
CA GLU A 107 11.24 -29.94 14.77
C GLU A 107 9.78 -29.62 15.13
N VAL A 108 9.30 -28.42 14.76
CA VAL A 108 7.91 -28.02 14.97
C VAL A 108 6.94 -28.97 14.26
N LEU A 109 7.23 -29.36 13.01
CA LEU A 109 6.37 -30.24 12.24
C LEU A 109 6.42 -31.68 12.76
N SER A 110 7.59 -32.20 13.15
CA SER A 110 7.71 -33.57 13.70
C SER A 110 6.96 -33.69 15.02
N GLU A 111 7.14 -32.74 15.93
CA GLU A 111 6.44 -32.75 17.21
C GLU A 111 4.92 -32.56 17.06
N ALA A 112 4.49 -31.70 16.11
CA ALA A 112 3.08 -31.55 15.77
C ALA A 112 2.43 -32.84 15.24
N THR A 113 3.19 -33.66 14.48
CA THR A 113 2.69 -34.94 13.97
C THR A 113 2.66 -36.01 15.06
N GLU A 114 3.69 -36.06 15.90
CA GLU A 114 3.76 -37.00 17.03
C GLU A 114 2.66 -36.74 18.06
N LYS A 115 2.37 -35.47 18.35
CA LYS A 115 1.36 -35.03 19.31
C LYS A 115 0.06 -34.56 18.67
N ALA A 116 -0.26 -35.02 17.47
CA ALA A 116 -1.44 -34.58 16.71
C ALA A 116 -2.77 -34.69 17.49
N ALA A 117 -2.89 -35.65 18.37
CA ALA A 117 -4.07 -35.81 19.23
C ALA A 117 -4.25 -34.66 20.25
N GLN A 118 -3.19 -33.93 20.60
CA GLN A 118 -3.20 -32.82 21.57
C GLN A 118 -3.47 -31.47 20.87
N LEU A 119 -3.23 -31.33 19.56
CA LEU A 119 -3.39 -30.09 18.81
C LEU A 119 -4.78 -29.45 18.98
N PRO A 120 -5.92 -30.19 18.92
CA PRO A 120 -7.23 -29.56 19.15
C PRO A 120 -7.36 -28.93 20.55
N GLY A 121 -6.76 -29.53 21.58
CA GLY A 121 -6.72 -28.99 22.93
C GLY A 121 -5.93 -27.68 23.00
N HIS A 122 -4.74 -27.64 22.38
CA HIS A 122 -3.92 -26.44 22.31
C HIS A 122 -4.61 -25.32 21.50
N VAL A 123 -5.28 -25.65 20.39
CA VAL A 123 -6.08 -24.68 19.62
C VAL A 123 -7.17 -24.04 20.51
N MET A 124 -7.88 -24.80 21.30
CA MET A 124 -8.89 -24.27 22.21
C MET A 124 -8.27 -23.41 23.32
N THR A 125 -7.10 -23.79 23.83
CA THR A 125 -6.39 -23.03 24.86
C THR A 125 -5.94 -21.66 24.34
N PHE A 126 -5.45 -21.57 23.10
CA PHE A 126 -4.96 -20.31 22.51
C PHE A 126 -6.03 -19.51 21.77
N PHE A 127 -7.25 -20.03 21.63
CA PHE A 127 -8.34 -19.32 20.97
C PHE A 127 -8.69 -17.96 21.62
N PRO A 128 -8.72 -17.81 22.95
CA PRO A 128 -8.91 -16.47 23.57
C PRO A 128 -7.85 -15.46 23.18
N ALA A 129 -6.57 -15.86 23.11
CA ALA A 129 -5.47 -15.00 22.70
C ALA A 129 -5.58 -14.58 21.21
N LEU A 130 -6.09 -15.47 20.36
CA LEU A 130 -6.44 -15.12 18.98
C LEU A 130 -7.55 -14.05 18.93
N VAL A 131 -8.62 -14.23 19.71
CA VAL A 131 -9.72 -13.25 19.79
C VAL A 131 -9.21 -11.90 20.26
N GLU A 132 -8.30 -11.86 21.22
CA GLU A 132 -7.64 -10.63 21.66
C GLU A 132 -6.90 -9.95 20.51
N THR A 133 -6.11 -10.71 19.74
CA THR A 133 -5.41 -10.20 18.54
C THR A 133 -6.37 -9.62 17.50
N LEU A 134 -7.48 -10.30 17.24
CA LEU A 134 -8.52 -9.83 16.32
C LEU A 134 -9.19 -8.55 16.83
N ASN A 135 -9.45 -8.45 18.13
CA ASN A 135 -10.02 -7.25 18.76
C ASN A 135 -9.07 -6.05 18.66
N ILE A 136 -7.76 -6.26 18.90
CA ILE A 136 -6.74 -5.22 18.73
C ILE A 136 -6.77 -4.71 17.28
N ALA A 137 -6.73 -5.63 16.33
CA ALA A 137 -6.71 -5.29 14.90
C ALA A 137 -8.00 -4.57 14.45
N ALA A 138 -9.17 -5.04 14.92
CA ALA A 138 -10.46 -4.45 14.58
C ALA A 138 -10.61 -3.03 15.18
N ALA A 139 -10.32 -2.87 16.47
CA ALA A 139 -10.37 -1.58 17.13
C ALA A 139 -9.39 -0.57 16.51
N ALA A 140 -8.15 -1.01 16.25
CA ALA A 140 -7.14 -0.17 15.59
C ALA A 140 -7.54 0.23 14.18
N THR A 141 -8.13 -0.70 13.41
CA THR A 141 -8.62 -0.41 12.06
C THR A 141 -9.77 0.58 12.08
N LEU A 142 -10.73 0.40 12.98
CA LEU A 142 -11.87 1.30 13.12
C LEU A 142 -11.44 2.71 13.51
N LEU A 143 -10.61 2.84 14.54
CA LEU A 143 -10.08 4.13 14.98
C LEU A 143 -9.24 4.80 13.90
N GLY A 144 -8.37 4.03 13.25
CA GLY A 144 -7.55 4.50 12.14
C GLY A 144 -8.37 4.92 10.92
N ALA A 145 -9.43 4.18 10.59
CA ALA A 145 -10.33 4.52 9.48
C ALA A 145 -11.13 5.80 9.76
N ILE A 146 -11.64 5.98 10.98
CA ILE A 146 -12.34 7.20 11.38
C ILE A 146 -11.40 8.41 11.32
N ALA A 147 -10.23 8.32 11.95
CA ALA A 147 -9.23 9.39 11.93
C ALA A 147 -8.74 9.68 10.50
N GLY A 148 -8.45 8.64 9.72
CA GLY A 148 -8.06 8.72 8.32
C GLY A 148 -9.12 9.38 7.45
N THR A 149 -10.41 9.08 7.66
CA THR A 149 -11.53 9.72 6.96
C THR A 149 -11.55 11.22 7.24
N VAL A 150 -11.49 11.63 8.49
CA VAL A 150 -11.50 13.06 8.86
C VAL A 150 -10.30 13.78 8.25
N LEU A 151 -9.10 13.22 8.42
CA LEU A 151 -7.86 13.81 7.88
C LEU A 151 -7.87 13.84 6.34
N SER A 152 -8.42 12.82 5.68
CA SER A 152 -8.50 12.78 4.22
C SER A 152 -9.37 13.90 3.66
N LEU A 153 -10.53 14.16 4.23
CA LEU A 153 -11.42 15.24 3.80
C LEU A 153 -10.78 16.64 3.96
N LEU A 154 -9.89 16.79 4.96
CA LEU A 154 -9.12 18.02 5.17
C LEU A 154 -7.88 18.12 4.26
N ALA A 155 -7.37 16.98 3.79
CA ALA A 155 -6.20 16.90 2.92
C ALA A 155 -6.52 16.90 1.42
N THR A 156 -7.81 16.73 1.02
CA THR A 156 -8.25 16.59 -0.36
C THR A 156 -8.35 17.95 -1.07
N ARG A 157 -7.72 18.08 -2.23
CA ARG A 157 -7.82 19.28 -3.06
C ARG A 157 -9.25 19.43 -3.59
N GLY A 158 -9.76 20.64 -3.60
CA GLY A 158 -11.12 20.94 -4.07
C GLY A 158 -12.25 20.68 -3.07
N LEU A 159 -12.00 19.88 -2.01
CA LEU A 159 -13.00 19.54 -0.99
C LEU A 159 -12.67 20.06 0.40
N ALA A 160 -11.39 20.36 0.68
CA ALA A 160 -10.94 20.78 2.00
C ALA A 160 -11.63 22.04 2.49
N ARG A 161 -12.02 22.06 3.76
CA ARG A 161 -12.61 23.24 4.42
C ARG A 161 -11.63 24.41 4.48
N TRP A 162 -10.34 24.13 4.65
CA TRP A 162 -9.24 25.10 4.74
C TRP A 162 -8.16 24.77 3.71
N PRO A 163 -8.25 25.27 2.48
CA PRO A 163 -7.31 24.91 1.40
C PRO A 163 -5.86 25.23 1.72
N SER A 164 -5.58 26.28 2.50
CA SER A 164 -4.22 26.67 2.93
C SER A 164 -3.56 25.65 3.86
N LEU A 165 -4.35 24.81 4.56
CA LEU A 165 -3.85 23.79 5.49
C LEU A 165 -3.69 22.42 4.86
N ILE A 166 -4.06 22.22 3.59
CA ILE A 166 -3.89 20.96 2.87
C ILE A 166 -2.46 20.41 2.99
N PRO A 167 -1.38 21.21 2.78
CA PRO A 167 -0.03 20.70 2.91
C PRO A 167 0.28 20.17 4.32
N LEU A 168 -0.26 20.82 5.36
CA LEU A 168 -0.09 20.39 6.74
C LEU A 168 -0.75 19.01 6.97
N PHE A 169 -2.02 18.86 6.61
CA PHE A 169 -2.71 17.58 6.78
C PHE A 169 -2.07 16.45 5.99
N ARG A 170 -1.59 16.72 4.78
CA ARG A 170 -0.82 15.74 3.99
C ARG A 170 0.48 15.33 4.69
N ARG A 171 1.21 16.27 5.29
CA ARG A 171 2.42 15.95 6.06
C ARG A 171 2.11 15.14 7.31
N VAL A 172 1.01 15.43 8.01
CA VAL A 172 0.57 14.60 9.15
C VAL A 172 0.31 13.16 8.70
N LEU A 173 -0.44 12.97 7.61
CA LEU A 173 -0.68 11.63 7.05
C LEU A 173 0.61 10.93 6.63
N ASP A 174 1.54 11.65 6.00
CA ASP A 174 2.83 11.12 5.59
C ASP A 174 3.69 10.70 6.80
N ILE A 175 3.71 11.48 7.86
CA ILE A 175 4.44 11.17 9.11
C ILE A 175 3.84 9.94 9.79
N CYS A 176 2.50 9.89 9.96
CA CYS A 176 1.83 8.77 10.60
C CYS A 176 2.12 7.42 9.93
N ARG A 177 2.26 7.38 8.59
CA ARG A 177 2.55 6.15 7.84
C ARG A 177 4.05 5.89 7.61
N ALA A 178 4.91 6.90 7.81
CA ALA A 178 6.35 6.74 7.61
C ALA A 178 7.04 6.05 8.78
N ILE A 179 6.50 6.21 9.99
CA ILE A 179 7.02 5.57 11.19
C ILE A 179 6.46 4.14 11.26
N PRO A 180 7.31 3.10 11.30
CA PRO A 180 6.84 1.73 11.48
C PRO A 180 6.02 1.59 12.77
N GLU A 181 4.90 0.91 12.71
CA GLU A 181 4.00 0.71 13.87
C GLU A 181 4.70 0.02 15.04
N ILE A 182 5.67 -0.86 14.77
CA ILE A 182 6.44 -1.53 15.82
C ILE A 182 7.26 -0.54 16.65
N VAL A 183 7.81 0.51 16.02
CA VAL A 183 8.59 1.55 16.73
C VAL A 183 7.67 2.35 17.66
N ILE A 184 6.49 2.74 17.16
CA ILE A 184 5.49 3.45 17.96
C ILE A 184 5.04 2.56 19.12
N ALA A 185 4.76 1.28 18.86
CA ALA A 185 4.33 0.33 19.89
C ALA A 185 5.39 0.14 20.97
N LEU A 186 6.66 -0.02 20.62
CA LEU A 186 7.76 -0.16 21.60
C LEU A 186 7.87 1.07 22.51
N VAL A 187 7.77 2.27 21.95
CA VAL A 187 7.77 3.51 22.75
C VAL A 187 6.55 3.54 23.69
N LEU A 188 5.38 3.18 23.19
CA LEU A 188 4.16 3.16 24.01
C LEU A 188 4.17 2.07 25.07
N ILE A 189 4.74 0.88 24.79
CA ILE A 189 4.94 -0.19 25.78
C ILE A 189 5.87 0.30 26.90
N PHE A 190 6.93 1.03 26.54
CA PHE A 190 7.84 1.60 27.54
C PHE A 190 7.16 2.65 28.43
N LEU A 191 6.25 3.46 27.86
CA LEU A 191 5.56 4.54 28.58
C LEU A 191 4.32 4.06 29.37
N LEU A 192 3.54 3.14 28.81
CA LEU A 192 2.23 2.72 29.34
C LEU A 192 2.26 1.32 29.99
N GLY A 193 3.36 0.59 29.82
CA GLY A 193 3.43 -0.83 30.15
C GLY A 193 3.01 -1.74 29.00
N GLY A 194 3.28 -3.06 29.13
CA GLY A 194 2.86 -4.07 28.15
C GLY A 194 1.33 -4.22 28.09
N GLY A 195 0.85 -4.80 27.00
CA GLY A 195 -0.58 -5.10 26.84
C GLY A 195 -1.17 -4.62 25.51
N PRO A 196 -2.49 -4.82 25.29
CA PRO A 196 -3.14 -4.57 23.99
C PRO A 196 -3.26 -3.08 23.62
N VAL A 197 -3.33 -2.18 24.60
CA VAL A 197 -3.58 -0.74 24.35
C VAL A 197 -2.45 -0.08 23.56
N PRO A 198 -1.16 -0.25 23.90
CA PRO A 198 -0.04 0.28 23.12
C PRO A 198 -0.08 -0.16 21.67
N ALA A 199 -0.32 -1.46 21.41
CA ALA A 199 -0.41 -1.98 20.05
C ALA A 199 -1.58 -1.38 19.27
N MET A 200 -2.76 -1.32 19.90
CA MET A 200 -3.95 -0.74 19.29
C MET A 200 -3.72 0.72 18.86
N ILE A 201 -3.11 1.54 19.72
CA ILE A 201 -2.80 2.95 19.42
C ILE A 201 -1.77 3.04 18.29
N ALA A 202 -0.70 2.26 18.33
CA ALA A 202 0.36 2.28 17.32
C ALA A 202 -0.19 1.91 15.94
N ILE A 203 -0.95 0.81 15.85
CA ILE A 203 -1.59 0.37 14.61
C ILE A 203 -2.62 1.40 14.13
N ALA A 204 -3.40 2.01 15.05
CA ALA A 204 -4.40 3.02 14.68
C ALA A 204 -3.76 4.27 14.07
N ILE A 205 -2.67 4.78 14.64
CA ILE A 205 -1.93 5.93 14.11
C ILE A 205 -1.40 5.62 12.70
N HIS A 206 -0.72 4.50 12.53
CA HIS A 206 -0.19 4.10 11.22
C HIS A 206 -1.31 3.87 10.19
N THR A 207 -2.41 3.25 10.61
CA THR A 207 -3.60 3.01 9.79
C THR A 207 -4.27 4.32 9.38
N ALA A 208 -4.39 5.30 10.27
CA ALA A 208 -4.93 6.62 9.96
C ALA A 208 -4.10 7.32 8.87
N GLY A 209 -2.77 7.25 8.94
CA GLY A 209 -1.88 7.75 7.89
C GLY A 209 -2.09 7.06 6.56
N ALA A 210 -2.11 5.73 6.55
CA ALA A 210 -2.23 4.92 5.35
C ALA A 210 -3.60 5.07 4.68
N LEU A 211 -4.69 4.90 5.44
CA LEU A 211 -6.05 5.06 4.92
C LEU A 211 -6.36 6.52 4.56
N GLY A 212 -5.93 7.48 5.38
CA GLY A 212 -6.16 8.89 5.10
C GLY A 212 -5.55 9.33 3.78
N LYS A 213 -4.36 8.81 3.44
CA LYS A 213 -3.72 9.05 2.14
C LYS A 213 -4.55 8.44 1.00
N LEU A 214 -4.89 7.15 1.08
CA LEU A 214 -5.69 6.46 0.06
C LEU A 214 -7.07 7.13 -0.11
N PHE A 215 -7.72 7.46 0.99
CA PHE A 215 -9.02 8.14 0.97
C PHE A 215 -8.93 9.52 0.32
N SER A 216 -7.86 10.28 0.57
CA SER A 216 -7.68 11.58 -0.10
C SER A 216 -7.53 11.45 -1.61
N GLU A 217 -6.88 10.40 -2.10
CA GLU A 217 -6.75 10.11 -3.53
C GLU A 217 -8.10 9.69 -4.16
N VAL A 218 -8.89 8.88 -3.46
CA VAL A 218 -10.24 8.51 -3.89
C VAL A 218 -11.15 9.73 -3.93
N ASN A 219 -11.08 10.61 -2.93
CA ASN A 219 -11.85 11.85 -2.89
C ASN A 219 -11.51 12.79 -4.05
N GLU A 220 -10.24 12.89 -4.44
CA GLU A 220 -9.81 13.72 -5.59
C GLU A 220 -10.38 13.23 -6.92
N ASN A 221 -10.74 11.94 -7.02
CA ASN A 221 -11.36 11.35 -8.20
C ASN A 221 -12.91 11.39 -8.17
N ALA A 222 -13.52 11.85 -7.08
CA ALA A 222 -14.98 11.97 -6.98
C ALA A 222 -15.51 13.11 -7.86
N SER A 223 -16.72 12.94 -8.40
CA SER A 223 -17.38 14.00 -9.15
C SER A 223 -17.74 15.18 -8.25
N LEU A 224 -17.35 16.39 -8.63
CA LEU A 224 -17.67 17.61 -7.90
C LEU A 224 -19.10 18.13 -8.18
N LYS A 225 -19.79 17.63 -9.20
CA LYS A 225 -21.14 18.08 -9.57
C LYS A 225 -22.16 18.04 -8.43
N PRO A 226 -22.26 16.93 -7.63
CA PRO A 226 -23.15 16.91 -6.47
C PRO A 226 -22.75 17.93 -5.39
N VAL A 227 -21.45 18.16 -5.21
CA VAL A 227 -20.91 19.13 -4.23
C VAL A 227 -21.27 20.56 -4.65
N GLU A 228 -21.14 20.89 -5.93
CA GLU A 228 -21.51 22.19 -6.51
C GLU A 228 -23.01 22.43 -6.42
N GLY A 229 -23.83 21.41 -6.76
CA GLY A 229 -25.29 21.49 -6.63
C GLY A 229 -25.75 21.73 -5.20
N LEU A 230 -25.17 21.05 -4.23
CA LEU A 230 -25.43 21.27 -2.80
C LEU A 230 -24.94 22.66 -2.34
N SER A 231 -23.83 23.14 -2.88
CA SER A 231 -23.34 24.49 -2.58
C SER A 231 -24.28 25.57 -3.07
N SER A 232 -24.91 25.42 -4.24
CA SER A 232 -25.82 26.42 -4.81
C SER A 232 -27.11 26.59 -4.00
N VAL A 233 -27.52 25.57 -3.24
CA VAL A 233 -28.67 25.67 -2.29
C VAL A 233 -28.24 26.00 -0.87
N GLY A 234 -27.00 26.43 -0.64
CA GLY A 234 -26.51 26.90 0.66
C GLY A 234 -26.13 25.79 1.66
N ALA A 235 -25.90 24.55 1.22
CA ALA A 235 -25.50 23.47 2.10
C ALA A 235 -24.13 23.75 2.75
N SER A 236 -24.03 23.44 4.05
CA SER A 236 -22.78 23.56 4.81
C SER A 236 -21.72 22.59 4.28
N TRP A 237 -20.44 22.84 4.62
CA TRP A 237 -19.33 21.96 4.22
C TRP A 237 -19.58 20.50 4.62
N ALA A 238 -20.02 20.25 5.85
CA ALA A 238 -20.30 18.89 6.34
C ALA A 238 -21.41 18.20 5.53
N GLN A 239 -22.49 18.93 5.23
CA GLN A 239 -23.59 18.39 4.39
C GLN A 239 -23.10 18.03 2.98
N ARG A 240 -22.27 18.87 2.37
CA ARG A 240 -21.68 18.59 1.06
C ARG A 240 -20.78 17.34 1.09
N MET A 241 -19.99 17.14 2.17
CA MET A 241 -19.17 15.94 2.31
C MET A 241 -20.03 14.69 2.50
N VAL A 242 -21.00 14.72 3.41
CA VAL A 242 -21.83 13.55 3.73
C VAL A 242 -22.78 13.18 2.58
N LEU A 243 -23.40 14.15 1.93
CA LEU A 243 -24.42 13.91 0.90
C LEU A 243 -23.84 13.92 -0.53
N GLY A 244 -22.77 14.67 -0.76
CA GLY A 244 -22.18 14.82 -2.09
C GLY A 244 -20.99 13.91 -2.36
N VAL A 245 -20.10 13.72 -1.39
CA VAL A 245 -18.87 12.95 -1.56
C VAL A 245 -19.02 11.52 -1.06
N PHE A 246 -19.45 11.34 0.20
CA PHE A 246 -19.47 10.03 0.87
C PHE A 246 -20.25 8.94 0.11
N PRO A 247 -21.40 9.19 -0.54
CA PRO A 247 -22.09 8.16 -1.32
C PRO A 247 -21.29 7.64 -2.51
N GLN A 248 -20.41 8.47 -3.07
CA GLN A 248 -19.56 8.10 -4.21
C GLN A 248 -18.33 7.27 -3.77
N VAL A 249 -17.71 7.64 -2.63
CA VAL A 249 -16.43 7.09 -2.18
C VAL A 249 -16.57 6.02 -1.09
N GLY A 250 -17.72 5.93 -0.45
CA GLY A 250 -17.97 5.02 0.68
C GLY A 250 -17.64 3.56 0.40
N PRO A 251 -18.05 2.97 -0.74
CA PRO A 251 -17.67 1.61 -1.09
C PRO A 251 -16.15 1.40 -1.13
N ASN A 252 -15.40 2.37 -1.67
CA ASN A 252 -13.94 2.32 -1.70
C ASN A 252 -13.32 2.42 -0.29
N TYR A 253 -13.90 3.27 0.57
CA TYR A 253 -13.45 3.41 1.96
C TYR A 253 -13.59 2.10 2.73
N VAL A 254 -14.74 1.44 2.62
CA VAL A 254 -14.96 0.15 3.25
C VAL A 254 -14.01 -0.91 2.68
N SER A 255 -13.82 -0.92 1.37
CA SER A 255 -12.90 -1.83 0.68
C SER A 255 -11.46 -1.70 1.21
N TYR A 256 -10.95 -0.47 1.30
CA TYR A 256 -9.60 -0.22 1.83
C TYR A 256 -9.50 -0.48 3.33
N ALA A 257 -10.55 -0.20 4.10
CA ALA A 257 -10.58 -0.53 5.54
C ALA A 257 -10.53 -2.03 5.78
N LEU A 258 -11.25 -2.84 4.98
CA LEU A 258 -11.18 -4.30 5.04
C LEU A 258 -9.79 -4.84 4.70
N LEU A 259 -9.18 -4.32 3.64
CA LEU A 259 -7.79 -4.65 3.29
C LEU A 259 -6.83 -4.29 4.43
N ARG A 260 -7.03 -3.14 5.06
CA ARG A 260 -6.20 -2.69 6.17
C ARG A 260 -6.42 -3.54 7.43
N PHE A 261 -7.64 -3.99 7.68
CA PHE A 261 -7.94 -4.91 8.79
C PHE A 261 -7.15 -6.21 8.68
N GLU A 262 -7.10 -6.82 7.48
CA GLU A 262 -6.30 -8.01 7.20
C GLU A 262 -4.80 -7.79 7.49
N ILE A 263 -4.25 -6.65 7.06
CA ILE A 263 -2.86 -6.27 7.35
C ILE A 263 -2.66 -6.09 8.85
N ASN A 264 -3.61 -5.46 9.54
CA ASN A 264 -3.53 -5.15 10.96
C ASN A 264 -3.63 -6.40 11.85
N ILE A 265 -4.27 -7.48 11.41
CA ILE A 265 -4.23 -8.78 12.13
C ILE A 265 -2.79 -9.29 12.21
N ARG A 266 -2.07 -9.27 11.09
CA ARG A 266 -0.66 -9.68 11.05
C ARG A 266 0.23 -8.76 11.88
N ALA A 267 0.01 -7.45 11.78
CA ALA A 267 0.72 -6.46 12.60
C ALA A 267 0.47 -6.67 14.09
N SER A 268 -0.78 -6.92 14.50
CA SER A 268 -1.15 -7.19 15.90
C SER A 268 -0.45 -8.46 16.43
N ALA A 269 -0.39 -9.53 15.64
CA ALA A 269 0.34 -10.75 16.01
C ALA A 269 1.84 -10.48 16.19
N ILE A 270 2.47 -9.71 15.30
CA ILE A 270 3.89 -9.32 15.41
C ILE A 270 4.12 -8.45 16.65
N LEU A 271 3.26 -7.48 16.92
CA LEU A 271 3.38 -6.64 18.10
C LEU A 271 3.14 -7.42 19.40
N GLY A 272 2.30 -8.45 19.36
CA GLY A 272 2.14 -9.39 20.46
C GLY A 272 3.46 -10.04 20.85
N PHE A 273 4.28 -10.42 19.88
CA PHE A 273 5.60 -11.02 20.13
C PHE A 273 6.57 -10.10 20.88
N VAL A 274 6.43 -8.78 20.77
CA VAL A 274 7.23 -7.80 21.51
C VAL A 274 6.58 -7.31 22.83
N GLY A 275 5.46 -7.94 23.24
CA GLY A 275 4.86 -7.68 24.56
C GLY A 275 3.51 -6.97 24.54
N ALA A 276 2.87 -6.88 23.38
CA ALA A 276 1.56 -6.26 23.22
C ALA A 276 0.36 -7.19 23.53
N GLY A 277 0.60 -8.39 24.05
CA GLY A 277 -0.48 -9.37 24.35
C GLY A 277 -0.92 -10.18 23.12
N GLY A 278 -2.06 -10.83 23.23
CA GLY A 278 -2.64 -11.64 22.16
C GLY A 278 -1.84 -12.88 21.80
N ILE A 279 -2.16 -13.46 20.64
CA ILE A 279 -1.58 -14.74 20.19
C ILE A 279 -0.07 -14.67 19.92
N GLY A 280 0.45 -13.48 19.55
CA GLY A 280 1.88 -13.29 19.36
C GLY A 280 2.68 -13.40 20.64
N TYR A 281 2.11 -13.00 21.77
CA TYR A 281 2.73 -13.18 23.08
C TYR A 281 2.81 -14.67 23.46
N GLU A 282 1.77 -15.43 23.20
CA GLU A 282 1.77 -16.88 23.42
C GLU A 282 2.77 -17.60 22.51
N LEU A 283 2.87 -17.18 21.24
CA LEU A 283 3.87 -17.70 20.32
C LEU A 283 5.29 -17.46 20.84
N ARG A 284 5.59 -16.24 21.32
CA ARG A 284 6.90 -15.95 21.92
C ARG A 284 7.18 -16.86 23.11
N ASN A 285 6.18 -17.09 23.96
CA ASN A 285 6.33 -17.97 25.14
C ASN A 285 6.59 -19.42 24.72
N ALA A 286 5.86 -19.93 23.73
CA ALA A 286 6.07 -21.28 23.20
C ALA A 286 7.42 -21.46 22.52
N MET A 287 7.94 -20.39 21.85
CA MET A 287 9.23 -20.40 21.17
C MET A 287 10.42 -20.06 22.08
N SER A 288 10.22 -19.78 23.36
CA SER A 288 11.30 -19.41 24.28
C SER A 288 12.31 -20.56 24.42
N TRP A 289 13.61 -20.23 24.39
CA TRP A 289 14.71 -21.19 24.41
C TRP A 289 14.60 -22.16 25.60
N GLY A 290 14.74 -23.47 25.31
CA GLY A 290 14.77 -24.52 26.31
C GLY A 290 13.41 -24.99 26.84
N GLN A 291 12.30 -24.48 26.32
CA GLN A 291 10.97 -24.92 26.75
C GLN A 291 10.43 -26.13 25.97
N GLY A 292 10.92 -26.39 24.73
CA GLY A 292 10.55 -27.58 23.95
C GLY A 292 9.04 -27.70 23.67
N ARG A 293 8.33 -26.56 23.57
CA ARG A 293 6.87 -26.52 23.40
C ARG A 293 6.49 -26.33 21.92
N TYR A 294 7.08 -27.15 21.07
CA TYR A 294 6.91 -27.03 19.62
C TYR A 294 5.51 -27.40 19.14
N ASP A 295 4.83 -28.32 19.85
CA ASP A 295 3.44 -28.67 19.64
C ASP A 295 2.49 -27.49 19.88
N GLU A 296 2.72 -26.68 20.91
CA GLU A 296 1.99 -25.46 21.17
C GLU A 296 2.27 -24.39 20.07
N ALA A 297 3.56 -24.21 19.73
CA ALA A 297 3.94 -23.32 18.64
C ALA A 297 3.26 -23.71 17.32
N ALA A 298 3.21 -25.02 17.01
CA ALA A 298 2.51 -25.53 15.83
C ALA A 298 1.01 -25.23 15.86
N ALA A 299 0.36 -25.40 17.00
CA ALA A 299 -1.07 -25.07 17.16
C ALA A 299 -1.32 -23.57 16.97
N ILE A 300 -0.45 -22.69 17.49
CA ILE A 300 -0.54 -21.24 17.31
C ILE A 300 -0.33 -20.85 15.85
N PHE A 301 0.67 -21.41 15.16
CA PHE A 301 0.90 -21.16 13.74
C PHE A 301 -0.29 -21.59 12.88
N LEU A 302 -0.82 -22.80 13.15
CA LEU A 302 -2.00 -23.32 12.45
C LEU A 302 -3.20 -22.39 12.65
N LEU A 303 -3.46 -21.97 13.88
CA LEU A 303 -4.56 -21.09 14.25
C LEU A 303 -4.45 -19.71 13.57
N LEU A 304 -3.25 -19.10 13.57
CA LEU A 304 -2.97 -17.86 12.86
C LEU A 304 -3.16 -18.03 11.35
N PHE A 305 -2.57 -19.07 10.77
CA PHE A 305 -2.65 -19.31 9.34
C PHE A 305 -4.10 -19.44 8.86
N LEU A 306 -4.87 -20.31 9.52
CA LEU A 306 -6.28 -20.53 9.19
C LEU A 306 -7.10 -19.26 9.35
N THR A 307 -6.83 -18.47 10.39
CA THR A 307 -7.51 -17.19 10.61
C THR A 307 -7.20 -16.18 9.52
N ILE A 308 -5.93 -16.02 9.14
CA ILE A 308 -5.52 -15.11 8.07
C ILE A 308 -6.19 -15.52 6.75
N VAL A 309 -6.16 -16.80 6.39
CA VAL A 309 -6.80 -17.32 5.16
C VAL A 309 -8.31 -17.08 5.19
N LEU A 310 -8.97 -17.33 6.31
CA LEU A 310 -10.41 -17.14 6.45
C LEU A 310 -10.79 -15.64 6.33
N VAL A 311 -10.05 -14.79 7.01
CA VAL A 311 -10.31 -13.34 6.96
C VAL A 311 -10.02 -12.78 5.57
N ASP A 312 -8.95 -13.21 4.90
CA ASP A 312 -8.63 -12.79 3.53
C ASP A 312 -9.75 -13.19 2.54
N GLN A 313 -10.20 -14.43 2.59
CA GLN A 313 -11.31 -14.90 1.73
C GLN A 313 -12.62 -14.17 2.01
N LEU A 314 -12.95 -13.93 3.30
CA LEU A 314 -14.16 -13.22 3.68
C LEU A 314 -14.11 -11.75 3.25
N SER A 315 -12.99 -11.08 3.52
CA SER A 315 -12.73 -9.70 3.11
C SER A 315 -12.74 -9.56 1.59
N GLY A 316 -12.14 -10.50 0.86
CA GLY A 316 -12.13 -10.53 -0.60
C GLY A 316 -13.55 -10.59 -1.17
N LYS A 317 -14.36 -11.54 -0.73
CA LYS A 317 -15.77 -11.67 -1.15
C LYS A 317 -16.60 -10.42 -0.84
N LEU A 318 -16.34 -9.79 0.31
CA LEU A 318 -17.06 -8.59 0.71
C LEU A 318 -16.67 -7.38 -0.15
N ARG A 319 -15.38 -7.23 -0.47
CA ARG A 319 -14.87 -6.19 -1.38
C ARG A 319 -15.45 -6.33 -2.79
N ASP A 320 -15.48 -7.55 -3.32
CA ASP A 320 -16.03 -7.80 -4.66
C ASP A 320 -17.50 -7.40 -4.74
N ARG A 321 -18.30 -7.73 -3.73
CA ARG A 321 -19.71 -7.31 -3.65
C ARG A 321 -19.88 -5.79 -3.57
N LEU A 322 -19.00 -5.10 -2.84
CA LEU A 322 -19.06 -3.64 -2.69
C LEU A 322 -18.62 -2.91 -3.96
N THR A 323 -17.67 -3.48 -4.70
CA THR A 323 -17.08 -2.82 -5.87
C THR A 323 -17.86 -3.11 -7.16
N TYR A 324 -18.33 -4.34 -7.34
CA TYR A 324 -18.99 -4.78 -8.58
C TYR A 324 -20.52 -4.94 -8.47
N GLY A 325 -21.10 -4.70 -7.28
CA GLY A 325 -22.52 -4.91 -7.01
C GLY A 325 -22.88 -6.41 -6.89
N ALA A 326 -24.12 -6.69 -6.51
CA ALA A 326 -24.63 -8.07 -6.37
C ALA A 326 -24.94 -8.71 -7.73
N GLN A 327 -23.99 -8.69 -8.65
CA GLN A 327 -24.06 -9.44 -9.92
C GLN A 327 -23.22 -10.71 -9.81
N SER A 328 -23.70 -11.65 -9.06
CA SER A 328 -23.29 -13.06 -9.15
C SER A 328 -24.37 -13.94 -8.53
#